data_c51158a241e2a925c3bac62d778f27f7
#
_entry.id   c51158a241e2a925c3bac62d778f27f7
#
_cell.length_a   1.000
_cell.length_b   1.000
_cell.length_c   1.000
_cell.angle_alpha   90.00
_cell.angle_beta   90.00
_cell.angle_gamma   90.00
#
_symmetry.space_group_name_H-M   'P 1'
#
loop_
_entity.id
_entity.type
_entity.pdbx_description
1 polymer ?
#
loop_
_entity_poly.entity_id
_entity_poly.type
_entity_poly.pdbx_seq_one_letter_code
_entity_poly.pdbx_strand_id
1 'polypeptide(L)'
;MGQLQGKVALITGAGRGQGLAAARRFAAEGARIVVNDLDPQSVKAAVESLRASGGEAVEAVGDVSVSADVQRTLTIAKDTFGGLDILYNNAGIGYSATKRFGVAMSDVVSCTEEDWRRILDINIGGVFLFCKYGIPLLIERGGGVILNTASIAALRGGPDAHAYTATKGAVLALTRAIAVTYGPRGVRANTLCPGVIDTEMIHEALLERDDVRTALARNTPLRRIGTAEDIAEVALFLVSDASRFITGEAFAVDGGLIQRV
;
A
#
# COMPACT_ATOMS: atom_id res chain seq x y z
N MET A 1 7.68 0.07 25.42
CA MET A 1 8.00 -0.72 24.22
C MET A 1 7.13 -0.25 23.09
N GLY A 2 7.66 -0.16 21.86
CA GLY A 2 6.88 0.22 20.69
C GLY A 2 5.84 -0.85 20.33
N GLN A 3 4.76 -0.44 19.67
CA GLN A 3 3.63 -1.32 19.31
C GLN A 3 4.02 -2.47 18.36
N LEU A 4 5.14 -2.33 17.63
CA LEU A 4 5.65 -3.32 16.66
C LEU A 4 7.03 -3.86 17.04
N GLN A 5 7.40 -3.81 18.31
CA GLN A 5 8.71 -4.22 18.79
C GLN A 5 9.09 -5.62 18.31
N GLY A 6 10.19 -5.72 17.53
CA GLY A 6 10.72 -6.96 16.98
C GLY A 6 9.91 -7.59 15.84
N LYS A 7 8.82 -6.99 15.39
CA LYS A 7 8.04 -7.45 14.23
C LYS A 7 8.80 -7.17 12.94
N VAL A 8 8.69 -8.06 11.97
CA VAL A 8 9.22 -7.90 10.62
C VAL A 8 8.12 -7.44 9.69
N ALA A 9 8.25 -6.24 9.13
CA ALA A 9 7.29 -5.65 8.21
C ALA A 9 7.90 -5.50 6.81
N LEU A 10 7.28 -6.14 5.82
CA LEU A 10 7.57 -5.93 4.40
C LEU A 10 6.55 -4.95 3.86
N ILE A 11 7.03 -3.86 3.26
CA ILE A 11 6.20 -2.80 2.69
C ILE A 11 6.57 -2.62 1.22
N THR A 12 5.61 -2.80 0.32
CA THR A 12 5.81 -2.57 -1.12
C THR A 12 5.53 -1.11 -1.50
N GLY A 13 6.27 -0.58 -2.48
CA GLY A 13 6.20 0.85 -2.80
C GLY A 13 6.68 1.74 -1.65
N ALA A 14 7.69 1.29 -0.90
CA ALA A 14 8.17 1.94 0.31
C ALA A 14 9.34 2.90 0.08
N GLY A 15 9.77 3.09 -1.16
CA GLY A 15 10.84 4.05 -1.50
C GLY A 15 10.40 5.51 -1.32
N ARG A 16 9.09 5.79 -1.32
CA ARG A 16 8.52 7.16 -1.23
C ARG A 16 7.07 7.16 -0.76
N GLY A 17 6.49 8.37 -0.62
CA GLY A 17 5.06 8.58 -0.38
C GLY A 17 4.53 7.86 0.85
N GLN A 18 3.32 7.28 0.72
CA GLN A 18 2.62 6.60 1.82
C GLN A 18 3.38 5.39 2.35
N GLY A 19 4.03 4.62 1.46
CA GLY A 19 4.83 3.46 1.86
C GLY A 19 6.03 3.84 2.71
N LEU A 20 6.75 4.91 2.34
CA LEU A 20 7.88 5.42 3.14
C LEU A 20 7.42 6.00 4.48
N ALA A 21 6.31 6.73 4.51
CA ALA A 21 5.75 7.25 5.75
C ALA A 21 5.36 6.12 6.71
N ALA A 22 4.73 5.07 6.19
CA ALA A 22 4.41 3.88 6.97
C ALA A 22 5.69 3.16 7.45
N ALA A 23 6.71 3.02 6.60
CA ALA A 23 7.98 2.42 6.97
C ALA A 23 8.65 3.16 8.14
N ARG A 24 8.68 4.50 8.08
CA ARG A 24 9.19 5.36 9.17
C ARG A 24 8.38 5.19 10.44
N ARG A 25 7.05 5.20 10.33
CA ARG A 25 6.15 5.08 11.48
C ARG A 25 6.27 3.70 12.14
N PHE A 26 6.38 2.63 11.35
CA PHE A 26 6.55 1.27 11.87
C PHE A 26 7.93 1.07 12.49
N ALA A 27 9.00 1.61 11.88
CA ALA A 27 10.34 1.57 12.44
C ALA A 27 10.42 2.30 13.80
N ALA A 28 9.77 3.46 13.94
CA ALA A 28 9.67 4.20 15.20
C ALA A 28 8.96 3.41 16.31
N GLU A 29 8.12 2.43 15.95
CA GLU A 29 7.46 1.50 16.88
C GLU A 29 8.24 0.18 17.06
N GLY A 30 9.48 0.11 16.57
CA GLY A 30 10.38 -1.01 16.79
C GLY A 30 10.26 -2.15 15.78
N ALA A 31 9.60 -1.92 14.64
CA ALA A 31 9.59 -2.90 13.55
C ALA A 31 10.92 -2.90 12.77
N ARG A 32 11.29 -4.08 12.26
CA ARG A 32 12.35 -4.29 11.28
C ARG A 32 11.74 -4.23 9.88
N ILE A 33 12.25 -3.36 9.02
CA ILE A 33 11.58 -3.00 7.77
C ILE A 33 12.29 -3.62 6.55
N VAL A 34 11.54 -4.31 5.72
CA VAL A 34 11.95 -4.68 4.35
C VAL A 34 11.34 -3.66 3.40
N VAL A 35 12.19 -2.82 2.81
CA VAL A 35 11.78 -1.75 1.89
C VAL A 35 11.79 -2.29 0.48
N ASN A 36 10.60 -2.55 -0.09
CA ASN A 36 10.49 -2.92 -1.50
C ASN A 36 10.01 -1.74 -2.35
N ASP A 37 10.68 -1.49 -3.44
CA ASP A 37 10.27 -0.58 -4.51
C ASP A 37 10.95 -1.00 -5.81
N LEU A 38 10.44 -0.51 -6.95
CA LEU A 38 11.01 -0.72 -8.27
C LEU A 38 12.29 0.11 -8.48
N ASP A 39 12.35 1.30 -7.88
CA ASP A 39 13.45 2.25 -8.06
C ASP A 39 14.58 2.01 -7.02
N PRO A 40 15.77 1.53 -7.46
CA PRO A 40 16.88 1.24 -6.56
C PRO A 40 17.36 2.44 -5.76
N GLN A 41 17.31 3.65 -6.34
CA GLN A 41 17.79 4.86 -5.68
C GLN A 41 16.84 5.25 -4.54
N SER A 42 15.53 5.18 -4.77
CA SER A 42 14.53 5.42 -3.74
C SER A 42 14.61 4.41 -2.60
N VAL A 43 14.80 3.12 -2.91
CA VAL A 43 14.98 2.06 -1.92
C VAL A 43 16.19 2.34 -1.03
N LYS A 44 17.34 2.64 -1.65
CA LYS A 44 18.59 2.95 -0.92
C LYS A 44 18.40 4.15 0.00
N ALA A 45 17.88 5.26 -0.52
CA ALA A 45 17.66 6.48 0.26
C ALA A 45 16.69 6.25 1.43
N ALA A 46 15.62 5.46 1.21
CA ALA A 46 14.66 5.10 2.25
C ALA A 46 15.33 4.29 3.37
N VAL A 47 16.11 3.27 3.02
CA VAL A 47 16.82 2.42 4.01
C VAL A 47 17.86 3.22 4.78
N GLU A 48 18.65 4.07 4.10
CA GLU A 48 19.61 4.97 4.76
C GLU A 48 18.92 5.92 5.75
N SER A 49 17.79 6.51 5.37
CA SER A 49 16.98 7.38 6.24
C SER A 49 16.43 6.64 7.46
N LEU A 50 15.93 5.41 7.29
CA LEU A 50 15.43 4.59 8.39
C LEU A 50 16.52 4.21 9.37
N ARG A 51 17.69 3.80 8.86
CA ARG A 51 18.86 3.45 9.70
C ARG A 51 19.43 4.67 10.43
N ALA A 52 19.49 5.82 9.78
CA ALA A 52 19.92 7.08 10.40
C ALA A 52 19.02 7.52 11.57
N SER A 53 17.75 7.12 11.55
CA SER A 53 16.79 7.32 12.64
C SER A 53 16.82 6.23 13.71
N GLY A 54 17.80 5.29 13.67
CA GLY A 54 17.95 4.20 14.62
C GLY A 54 17.10 2.96 14.34
N GLY A 55 16.40 2.91 13.21
CA GLY A 55 15.61 1.73 12.80
C GLY A 55 16.44 0.65 12.11
N GLU A 56 15.94 -0.57 12.13
CA GLU A 56 16.48 -1.69 11.35
C GLU A 56 15.75 -1.80 10.02
N ALA A 57 16.47 -1.70 8.88
CA ALA A 57 15.87 -1.78 7.56
C ALA A 57 16.79 -2.48 6.55
N VAL A 58 16.22 -3.14 5.55
CA VAL A 58 16.94 -3.80 4.44
C VAL A 58 16.31 -3.46 3.10
N GLU A 59 17.16 -3.37 2.09
CA GLU A 59 16.76 -3.10 0.70
C GLU A 59 16.23 -4.37 0.04
N ALA A 60 15.13 -4.21 -0.73
CA ALA A 60 14.56 -5.29 -1.53
C ALA A 60 14.02 -4.73 -2.86
N VAL A 61 14.92 -4.36 -3.77
CA VAL A 61 14.57 -3.83 -5.10
C VAL A 61 13.87 -4.91 -5.92
N GLY A 62 12.70 -4.59 -6.48
CA GLY A 62 11.97 -5.53 -7.32
C GLY A 62 10.62 -5.01 -7.80
N ASP A 63 10.18 -5.54 -8.93
CA ASP A 63 8.87 -5.27 -9.53
C ASP A 63 7.81 -6.20 -8.90
N VAL A 64 6.77 -5.62 -8.33
CA VAL A 64 5.67 -6.37 -7.67
C VAL A 64 4.88 -7.25 -8.65
N SER A 65 4.91 -6.93 -9.95
CA SER A 65 4.24 -7.70 -10.99
C SER A 65 5.06 -8.91 -11.47
N VAL A 66 6.33 -9.04 -11.04
CA VAL A 66 7.24 -10.11 -11.44
C VAL A 66 7.40 -11.14 -10.32
N SER A 67 6.91 -12.35 -10.54
CA SER A 67 6.89 -13.42 -9.53
C SER A 67 8.27 -13.74 -8.94
N ALA A 68 9.34 -13.72 -9.76
CA ALA A 68 10.70 -13.98 -9.29
C ALA A 68 11.19 -12.88 -8.34
N ASP A 69 10.86 -11.62 -8.60
CA ASP A 69 11.22 -10.48 -7.76
C ASP A 69 10.47 -10.51 -6.42
N VAL A 70 9.19 -10.88 -6.45
CA VAL A 70 8.37 -11.06 -5.24
C VAL A 70 8.96 -12.16 -4.34
N GLN A 71 9.31 -13.32 -4.92
CA GLN A 71 9.91 -14.42 -4.17
C GLN A 71 11.27 -14.02 -3.58
N ARG A 72 12.12 -13.33 -4.36
CA ARG A 72 13.41 -12.81 -3.89
C ARG A 72 13.21 -11.82 -2.73
N THR A 73 12.25 -10.90 -2.83
CA THR A 73 11.90 -9.94 -1.76
C THR A 73 11.50 -10.64 -0.47
N LEU A 74 10.67 -11.67 -0.55
CA LEU A 74 10.25 -12.46 0.62
C LEU A 74 11.40 -13.30 1.20
N THR A 75 12.29 -13.81 0.36
CA THR A 75 13.53 -14.50 0.79
C THR A 75 14.42 -13.54 1.58
N ILE A 76 14.59 -12.29 1.13
CA ILE A 76 15.34 -11.25 1.88
C ILE A 76 14.76 -11.05 3.28
N ALA A 77 13.44 -11.00 3.42
CA ALA A 77 12.78 -10.87 4.74
C ALA A 77 13.11 -12.06 5.65
N LYS A 78 13.02 -13.28 5.12
CA LYS A 78 13.31 -14.52 5.85
C LYS A 78 14.77 -14.62 6.26
N ASP A 79 15.68 -14.37 5.34
CA ASP A 79 17.14 -14.58 5.56
C ASP A 79 17.71 -13.48 6.45
N THR A 80 17.23 -12.23 6.32
CA THR A 80 17.77 -11.11 7.11
C THR A 80 17.15 -11.02 8.50
N PHE A 81 15.85 -11.24 8.62
CA PHE A 81 15.10 -10.99 9.87
C PHE A 81 14.41 -12.22 10.45
N GLY A 82 14.56 -13.40 9.83
CA GLY A 82 14.06 -14.67 10.33
C GLY A 82 12.56 -14.94 10.04
N GLY A 83 11.92 -14.17 9.16
CA GLY A 83 10.51 -14.39 8.77
C GLY A 83 9.75 -13.12 8.46
N LEU A 84 8.42 -13.20 8.50
CA LEU A 84 7.51 -12.10 8.17
C LEU A 84 6.34 -12.08 9.17
N ASP A 85 6.07 -10.93 9.77
CA ASP A 85 4.93 -10.72 10.69
C ASP A 85 3.87 -9.80 10.05
N ILE A 86 4.29 -8.85 9.20
CA ILE A 86 3.43 -7.84 8.57
C ILE A 86 3.75 -7.76 7.09
N LEU A 87 2.75 -7.95 6.25
CA LEU A 87 2.80 -7.72 4.80
C LEU A 87 1.93 -6.51 4.46
N TYR A 88 2.56 -5.40 4.11
CA TYR A 88 1.85 -4.21 3.66
C TYR A 88 1.99 -4.04 2.14
N ASN A 89 0.99 -4.46 1.39
CA ASN A 89 0.87 -4.28 -0.05
C ASN A 89 0.38 -2.86 -0.35
N ASN A 90 1.32 -1.94 -0.54
CA ASN A 90 1.05 -0.54 -0.79
C ASN A 90 1.41 -0.12 -2.23
N ALA A 91 2.31 -0.82 -2.91
CA ALA A 91 2.69 -0.51 -4.28
C ALA A 91 1.49 -0.47 -5.24
N GLY A 92 1.52 0.47 -6.15
CA GLY A 92 0.51 0.60 -7.19
C GLY A 92 0.76 1.81 -8.08
N ILE A 93 0.16 1.81 -9.25
CA ILE A 93 0.17 2.93 -10.19
C ILE A 93 -1.22 3.56 -10.25
N GLY A 94 -1.25 4.88 -10.46
CA GLY A 94 -2.47 5.68 -10.53
C GLY A 94 -2.29 6.88 -11.44
N TYR A 95 -2.83 8.02 -11.09
CA TYR A 95 -2.94 9.20 -11.97
C TYR A 95 -1.63 9.74 -12.54
N SER A 96 -0.47 9.53 -11.90
CA SER A 96 0.85 9.89 -12.47
C SER A 96 1.45 8.81 -13.39
N ALA A 97 0.75 7.69 -13.62
CA ALA A 97 1.29 6.57 -14.39
C ALA A 97 1.66 6.95 -15.84
N THR A 98 0.96 7.91 -16.44
CA THR A 98 1.25 8.38 -17.79
C THR A 98 2.67 8.95 -17.89
N LYS A 99 3.08 9.80 -16.94
CA LYS A 99 4.43 10.39 -16.92
C LYS A 99 5.53 9.34 -16.66
N ARG A 100 5.27 8.38 -15.76
CA ARG A 100 6.30 7.46 -15.25
C ARG A 100 6.38 6.13 -16.01
N PHE A 101 5.25 5.64 -16.52
CA PHE A 101 5.13 4.30 -17.07
C PHE A 101 4.51 4.28 -18.47
N GLY A 102 4.13 5.44 -19.02
CA GLY A 102 3.45 5.53 -20.31
C GLY A 102 2.03 4.96 -20.31
N VAL A 103 1.42 4.75 -19.12
CA VAL A 103 0.11 4.11 -18.97
C VAL A 103 -0.97 5.16 -18.75
N ALA A 104 -1.98 5.20 -19.61
CA ALA A 104 -3.08 6.15 -19.50
C ALA A 104 -4.14 5.72 -18.47
N MET A 105 -4.59 6.68 -17.66
CA MET A 105 -5.74 6.51 -16.76
C MET A 105 -6.99 7.05 -17.43
N SER A 106 -7.64 6.23 -18.22
CA SER A 106 -8.76 6.61 -19.07
C SER A 106 -10.08 5.90 -18.69
N ASP A 107 -11.18 6.31 -19.33
CA ASP A 107 -12.45 5.60 -19.29
C ASP A 107 -12.37 4.24 -20.00
N VAL A 108 -13.41 3.40 -19.87
CA VAL A 108 -13.40 2.02 -20.39
C VAL A 108 -13.33 1.93 -21.92
N VAL A 109 -13.85 2.93 -22.63
CA VAL A 109 -13.86 2.93 -24.10
C VAL A 109 -12.50 3.35 -24.67
N SER A 110 -11.86 4.33 -24.02
CA SER A 110 -10.56 4.87 -24.41
C SER A 110 -9.39 4.06 -23.87
N CYS A 111 -9.61 3.17 -22.87
CA CYS A 111 -8.57 2.35 -22.28
C CYS A 111 -8.08 1.28 -23.26
N THR A 112 -6.78 1.28 -23.59
CA THR A 112 -6.19 0.22 -24.40
C THR A 112 -6.13 -1.08 -23.60
N GLU A 113 -6.16 -2.23 -24.31
CA GLU A 113 -5.98 -3.52 -23.64
C GLU A 113 -4.60 -3.66 -22.99
N GLU A 114 -3.60 -2.99 -23.53
CA GLU A 114 -2.24 -2.97 -22.99
C GLU A 114 -2.20 -2.21 -21.64
N ASP A 115 -2.76 -0.99 -21.60
CA ASP A 115 -2.89 -0.21 -20.36
C ASP A 115 -3.70 -0.98 -19.29
N TRP A 116 -4.83 -1.57 -19.71
CA TRP A 116 -5.65 -2.40 -18.85
C TRP A 116 -4.82 -3.52 -18.19
N ARG A 117 -4.12 -4.34 -19.01
CA ARG A 117 -3.29 -5.44 -18.50
C ARG A 117 -2.20 -4.93 -17.55
N ARG A 118 -1.50 -3.86 -17.95
CA ARG A 118 -0.42 -3.28 -17.14
C ARG A 118 -0.89 -2.81 -15.78
N ILE A 119 -2.04 -2.13 -15.72
CA ILE A 119 -2.65 -1.67 -14.46
C ILE A 119 -3.05 -2.86 -13.59
N LEU A 120 -3.65 -3.90 -14.18
CA LEU A 120 -4.04 -5.11 -13.44
C LEU A 120 -2.81 -5.84 -12.90
N ASP A 121 -1.78 -6.05 -13.70
CA ASP A 121 -0.58 -6.79 -13.31
C ASP A 121 0.11 -6.14 -12.11
N ILE A 122 0.16 -4.82 -12.06
CA ILE A 122 0.79 -4.10 -10.94
C ILE A 122 -0.15 -4.03 -9.74
N ASN A 123 -1.38 -3.51 -9.92
CA ASN A 123 -2.23 -3.09 -8.81
C ASN A 123 -2.93 -4.25 -8.09
N ILE A 124 -3.32 -5.29 -8.80
CA ILE A 124 -3.94 -6.49 -8.20
C ILE A 124 -3.05 -7.71 -8.34
N GLY A 125 -2.33 -7.88 -9.46
CA GLY A 125 -1.38 -8.96 -9.66
C GLY A 125 -0.26 -8.95 -8.61
N GLY A 126 0.33 -7.79 -8.34
CA GLY A 126 1.33 -7.62 -7.27
C GLY A 126 0.80 -8.01 -5.89
N VAL A 127 -0.40 -7.54 -5.53
CA VAL A 127 -1.05 -7.91 -4.26
C VAL A 127 -1.26 -9.42 -4.19
N PHE A 128 -1.75 -10.02 -5.27
CA PHE A 128 -1.94 -11.47 -5.35
C PHE A 128 -0.62 -12.24 -5.15
N LEU A 129 0.45 -11.85 -5.85
CA LEU A 129 1.74 -12.52 -5.77
C LEU A 129 2.34 -12.43 -4.36
N PHE A 130 2.34 -11.25 -3.74
CA PHE A 130 2.83 -11.10 -2.37
C PHE A 130 1.97 -11.86 -1.36
N CYS A 131 0.65 -11.89 -1.50
CA CYS A 131 -0.20 -12.72 -0.66
C CYS A 131 0.07 -14.21 -0.87
N LYS A 132 0.19 -14.67 -2.13
CA LYS A 132 0.44 -16.07 -2.48
C LYS A 132 1.69 -16.62 -1.81
N TYR A 133 2.79 -15.89 -1.88
CA TYR A 133 4.08 -16.34 -1.37
C TYR A 133 4.37 -15.87 0.06
N GLY A 134 3.73 -14.79 0.53
CA GLY A 134 3.93 -14.24 1.87
C GLY A 134 3.05 -14.90 2.95
N ILE A 135 1.83 -15.34 2.62
CA ILE A 135 0.94 -16.00 3.60
C ILE A 135 1.60 -17.23 4.26
N PRO A 136 2.31 -18.11 3.52
CA PRO A 136 3.03 -19.21 4.17
C PRO A 136 4.02 -18.74 5.23
N LEU A 137 4.77 -17.66 4.97
CA LEU A 137 5.75 -17.11 5.91
C LEU A 137 5.09 -16.51 7.16
N LEU A 138 3.93 -15.85 7.00
CA LEU A 138 3.15 -15.37 8.14
C LEU A 138 2.69 -16.54 9.02
N ILE A 139 2.23 -17.63 8.39
CA ILE A 139 1.76 -18.82 9.10
C ILE A 139 2.92 -19.54 9.81
N GLU A 140 4.12 -19.62 9.19
CA GLU A 140 5.34 -20.16 9.82
C GLU A 140 5.69 -19.39 11.12
N ARG A 141 5.32 -18.12 11.22
CA ARG A 141 5.50 -17.27 12.41
C ARG A 141 4.38 -17.38 13.44
N GLY A 142 3.39 -18.26 13.20
CA GLY A 142 2.22 -18.44 14.07
C GLY A 142 1.05 -17.50 13.77
N GLY A 143 1.06 -16.84 12.62
CA GLY A 143 0.09 -15.86 12.17
C GLY A 143 0.73 -14.51 11.86
N GLY A 144 -0.08 -13.53 11.45
CA GLY A 144 0.41 -12.19 11.11
C GLY A 144 -0.65 -11.29 10.51
N VAL A 145 -0.22 -10.20 9.92
CA VAL A 145 -1.14 -9.18 9.38
C VAL A 145 -0.85 -8.87 7.93
N ILE A 146 -1.89 -8.84 7.12
CA ILE A 146 -1.87 -8.31 5.76
C ILE A 146 -2.65 -7.00 5.76
N LEU A 147 -2.01 -5.93 5.27
CA LEU A 147 -2.65 -4.67 4.98
C LEU A 147 -2.53 -4.40 3.47
N ASN A 148 -3.65 -4.20 2.80
CA ASN A 148 -3.68 -3.93 1.37
C ASN A 148 -4.16 -2.50 1.11
N THR A 149 -3.46 -1.74 0.27
CA THR A 149 -3.88 -0.41 -0.15
C THR A 149 -4.82 -0.49 -1.35
N ALA A 150 -6.10 -0.19 -1.12
CA ALA A 150 -7.07 0.08 -2.19
C ALA A 150 -7.12 1.60 -2.51
N SER A 151 -8.31 2.16 -2.52
CA SER A 151 -8.61 3.58 -2.74
C SER A 151 -10.08 3.83 -2.42
N ILE A 152 -10.45 5.07 -2.15
CA ILE A 152 -11.87 5.47 -2.18
C ILE A 152 -12.52 5.20 -3.55
N ALA A 153 -11.74 5.13 -4.64
CA ALA A 153 -12.23 4.72 -5.95
C ALA A 153 -12.84 3.30 -5.96
N ALA A 154 -12.44 2.43 -5.03
CA ALA A 154 -13.05 1.11 -4.85
C ALA A 154 -14.42 1.17 -4.15
N LEU A 155 -14.75 2.28 -3.49
CA LEU A 155 -15.96 2.46 -2.69
C LEU A 155 -17.01 3.31 -3.40
N ARG A 156 -16.59 4.06 -4.43
CA ARG A 156 -17.49 4.87 -5.26
C ARG A 156 -16.97 4.92 -6.70
N GLY A 157 -17.88 5.14 -7.66
CA GLY A 157 -17.51 5.38 -9.06
C GLY A 157 -16.83 6.73 -9.28
N GLY A 158 -16.10 6.83 -10.39
CA GLY A 158 -15.49 8.05 -10.91
C GLY A 158 -15.57 8.09 -12.43
N PRO A 159 -15.41 9.29 -13.03
CA PRO A 159 -15.57 9.46 -14.50
C PRO A 159 -14.39 8.86 -15.29
N ASP A 160 -13.22 8.73 -14.66
CA ASP A 160 -11.97 8.31 -15.29
C ASP A 160 -11.30 7.18 -14.51
N ALA A 161 -10.17 6.67 -15.02
CA ALA A 161 -9.36 5.64 -14.38
C ALA A 161 -10.13 4.35 -14.08
N HIS A 162 -10.93 3.87 -15.04
CA HIS A 162 -11.81 2.72 -14.82
C HIS A 162 -11.02 1.43 -14.53
N ALA A 163 -9.88 1.20 -15.21
CA ALA A 163 -9.00 0.06 -14.90
C ALA A 163 -8.44 0.14 -13.48
N TYR A 164 -7.99 1.31 -13.04
CA TYR A 164 -7.55 1.54 -11.67
C TYR A 164 -8.67 1.25 -10.66
N THR A 165 -9.86 1.79 -10.89
CA THR A 165 -11.05 1.57 -10.04
C THR A 165 -11.37 0.08 -9.93
N ALA A 166 -11.36 -0.65 -11.04
CA ALA A 166 -11.58 -2.09 -11.08
C ALA A 166 -10.54 -2.86 -10.24
N THR A 167 -9.24 -2.51 -10.38
CA THR A 167 -8.20 -3.16 -9.57
C THR A 167 -8.36 -2.89 -8.08
N LYS A 168 -8.73 -1.67 -7.69
CA LYS A 168 -8.91 -1.31 -6.29
C LYS A 168 -10.16 -1.98 -5.69
N GLY A 169 -11.21 -2.20 -6.47
CA GLY A 169 -12.35 -3.04 -6.11
C GLY A 169 -11.96 -4.51 -5.93
N ALA A 170 -11.12 -5.05 -6.83
CA ALA A 170 -10.61 -6.42 -6.73
C ALA A 170 -9.76 -6.63 -5.46
N VAL A 171 -8.97 -5.63 -5.05
CA VAL A 171 -8.20 -5.69 -3.78
C VAL A 171 -9.13 -5.86 -2.58
N LEU A 172 -10.27 -5.16 -2.52
CA LEU A 172 -11.26 -5.34 -1.45
C LEU A 172 -11.79 -6.77 -1.40
N ALA A 173 -12.19 -7.29 -2.55
CA ALA A 173 -12.76 -8.65 -2.64
C ALA A 173 -11.73 -9.72 -2.26
N LEU A 174 -10.50 -9.61 -2.76
CA LEU A 174 -9.40 -10.51 -2.42
C LEU A 174 -9.07 -10.47 -0.92
N THR A 175 -9.03 -9.28 -0.31
CA THR A 175 -8.74 -9.12 1.13
C THR A 175 -9.77 -9.84 1.99
N ARG A 176 -11.06 -9.74 1.67
CA ARG A 176 -12.14 -10.44 2.37
C ARG A 176 -11.99 -11.95 2.26
N ALA A 177 -11.70 -12.46 1.06
CA ALA A 177 -11.47 -13.89 0.85
C ALA A 177 -10.28 -14.41 1.66
N ILE A 178 -9.17 -13.67 1.71
CA ILE A 178 -7.98 -13.98 2.51
C ILE A 178 -8.33 -13.99 4.00
N ALA A 179 -9.05 -13.00 4.50
CA ALA A 179 -9.46 -12.89 5.90
C ALA A 179 -10.25 -14.12 6.37
N VAL A 180 -11.23 -14.54 5.56
CA VAL A 180 -12.05 -15.72 5.86
C VAL A 180 -11.24 -17.01 5.81
N THR A 181 -10.40 -17.17 4.78
CA THR A 181 -9.66 -18.42 4.55
C THR A 181 -8.53 -18.62 5.56
N TYR A 182 -7.80 -17.55 5.90
CA TYR A 182 -6.58 -17.64 6.72
C TYR A 182 -6.74 -17.13 8.15
N GLY A 183 -7.90 -16.55 8.50
CA GLY A 183 -8.25 -16.18 9.87
C GLY A 183 -8.07 -17.32 10.87
N PRO A 184 -8.55 -18.56 10.60
CA PRO A 184 -8.32 -19.74 11.47
C PRO A 184 -6.85 -20.10 11.66
N ARG A 185 -5.95 -19.57 10.81
CA ARG A 185 -4.49 -19.77 10.89
C ARG A 185 -3.76 -18.56 11.48
N GLY A 186 -4.49 -17.64 12.13
CA GLY A 186 -3.94 -16.47 12.80
C GLY A 186 -3.55 -15.30 11.86
N VAL A 187 -3.99 -15.31 10.59
CA VAL A 187 -3.70 -14.22 9.65
C VAL A 187 -4.90 -13.29 9.56
N ARG A 188 -4.70 -12.02 9.95
CA ARG A 188 -5.68 -10.95 9.71
C ARG A 188 -5.38 -10.27 8.36
N ALA A 189 -6.40 -9.87 7.64
CA ALA A 189 -6.25 -9.11 6.41
C ALA A 189 -7.27 -7.97 6.36
N ASN A 190 -6.80 -6.74 6.18
CA ASN A 190 -7.65 -5.56 6.06
C ASN A 190 -7.22 -4.68 4.88
N THR A 191 -8.10 -3.79 4.47
CA THR A 191 -7.87 -2.87 3.37
C THR A 191 -7.91 -1.43 3.84
N LEU A 192 -6.93 -0.64 3.42
CA LEU A 192 -6.89 0.80 3.60
C LEU A 192 -7.29 1.47 2.29
N CYS A 193 -8.24 2.40 2.36
CA CYS A 193 -8.80 3.11 1.21
C CYS A 193 -8.49 4.62 1.34
N PRO A 194 -7.30 5.08 0.90
CA PRO A 194 -6.94 6.48 0.94
C PRO A 194 -7.86 7.34 0.06
N GLY A 195 -8.11 8.56 0.50
CA GLY A 195 -8.68 9.63 -0.30
C GLY A 195 -7.62 10.33 -1.17
N VAL A 196 -7.76 11.65 -1.29
CA VAL A 196 -6.75 12.49 -1.95
C VAL A 196 -5.63 12.78 -0.94
N ILE A 197 -4.46 12.19 -1.18
CA ILE A 197 -3.29 12.28 -0.31
C ILE A 197 -2.17 12.99 -1.08
N ASP A 198 -1.56 14.00 -0.48
CA ASP A 198 -0.44 14.74 -1.07
C ASP A 198 0.81 13.82 -1.09
N THR A 199 1.02 13.20 -2.22
CA THR A 199 2.15 12.34 -2.54
C THR A 199 2.62 12.69 -3.95
N GLU A 200 3.82 12.30 -4.33
CA GLU A 200 4.32 12.54 -5.69
C GLU A 200 3.32 12.06 -6.77
N MET A 201 2.63 10.93 -6.55
CA MET A 201 1.64 10.40 -7.48
C MET A 201 0.49 11.37 -7.76
N ILE A 202 0.00 12.06 -6.75
CA ILE A 202 -1.13 12.99 -6.86
C ILE A 202 -0.64 14.40 -7.12
N HIS A 203 0.49 14.79 -6.54
CA HIS A 203 1.08 16.12 -6.73
C HIS A 203 1.35 16.39 -8.20
N GLU A 204 2.11 15.54 -8.86
CA GLU A 204 2.44 15.65 -10.30
C GLU A 204 1.21 15.61 -11.23
N ALA A 205 0.16 14.91 -10.82
CA ALA A 205 -1.03 14.74 -11.66
C ALA A 205 -2.07 15.85 -11.48
N LEU A 206 -2.26 16.33 -10.24
CA LEU A 206 -3.40 17.18 -9.88
C LEU A 206 -3.01 18.41 -9.04
N LEU A 207 -2.03 18.32 -8.15
CA LEU A 207 -1.80 19.33 -7.11
C LEU A 207 -0.79 20.43 -7.50
N GLU A 208 -0.13 20.31 -8.65
CA GLU A 208 0.65 21.41 -9.23
C GLU A 208 -0.22 22.63 -9.59
N ARG A 209 -1.53 22.40 -9.74
CA ARG A 209 -2.50 23.45 -10.02
C ARG A 209 -3.19 23.89 -8.73
N ASP A 210 -2.97 25.11 -8.27
CA ASP A 210 -3.52 25.66 -7.04
C ASP A 210 -5.05 25.69 -7.01
N ASP A 211 -5.70 25.94 -8.16
CA ASP A 211 -7.15 25.92 -8.29
C ASP A 211 -7.72 24.53 -8.02
N VAL A 212 -7.08 23.48 -8.55
CA VAL A 212 -7.46 22.07 -8.34
C VAL A 212 -7.22 21.67 -6.89
N ARG A 213 -6.04 22.01 -6.34
CA ARG A 213 -5.70 21.74 -4.94
C ARG A 213 -6.72 22.36 -4.00
N THR A 214 -7.06 23.62 -4.21
CA THR A 214 -8.06 24.35 -3.42
C THR A 214 -9.45 23.72 -3.54
N ALA A 215 -9.86 23.33 -4.75
CA ALA A 215 -11.15 22.68 -4.98
C ALA A 215 -11.24 21.31 -4.27
N LEU A 216 -10.18 20.49 -4.33
CA LEU A 216 -10.10 19.20 -3.66
C LEU A 216 -10.17 19.34 -2.13
N ALA A 217 -9.40 20.28 -1.56
CA ALA A 217 -9.45 20.58 -0.13
C ALA A 217 -10.84 21.06 0.30
N ARG A 218 -11.46 21.95 -0.50
CA ARG A 218 -12.81 22.47 -0.26
C ARG A 218 -13.89 21.39 -0.34
N ASN A 219 -13.69 20.38 -1.18
CA ASN A 219 -14.62 19.25 -1.33
C ASN A 219 -14.46 18.20 -0.21
N THR A 220 -13.32 18.16 0.46
CA THR A 220 -13.10 17.29 1.61
C THR A 220 -13.77 17.90 2.85
N PRO A 221 -14.62 17.20 3.59
CA PRO A 221 -15.25 17.71 4.82
C PRO A 221 -14.26 18.28 5.84
N LEU A 222 -13.10 17.65 6.05
CA LEU A 222 -12.04 18.17 6.92
C LEU A 222 -11.26 19.35 6.34
N ARG A 223 -11.67 19.88 5.16
CA ARG A 223 -11.13 21.10 4.52
C ARG A 223 -9.62 21.09 4.26
N ARG A 224 -9.05 19.93 4.11
CA ARG A 224 -7.64 19.76 3.71
C ARG A 224 -7.48 18.49 2.86
N ILE A 225 -6.37 18.43 2.15
CA ILE A 225 -5.86 17.21 1.54
C ILE A 225 -5.15 16.41 2.63
N GLY A 226 -5.23 15.08 2.56
CA GLY A 226 -4.53 14.19 3.49
C GLY A 226 -3.03 14.19 3.24
N THR A 227 -2.24 13.81 4.23
CA THR A 227 -0.80 13.59 4.13
C THR A 227 -0.46 12.11 4.17
N ALA A 228 0.76 11.75 3.80
CA ALA A 228 1.26 10.38 3.91
C ALA A 228 1.26 9.89 5.36
N GLU A 229 1.47 10.81 6.32
CA GLU A 229 1.44 10.54 7.76
C GLU A 229 0.02 10.21 8.25
N ASP A 230 -1.02 10.87 7.74
CA ASP A 230 -2.42 10.51 8.05
C ASP A 230 -2.69 9.03 7.73
N ILE A 231 -2.13 8.55 6.63
CA ILE A 231 -2.25 7.14 6.20
C ILE A 231 -1.40 6.23 7.08
N ALA A 232 -0.18 6.63 7.42
CA ALA A 232 0.76 5.84 8.21
C ALA A 232 0.24 5.56 9.63
N GLU A 233 -0.48 6.49 10.26
CA GLU A 233 -1.09 6.30 11.58
C GLU A 233 -2.19 5.24 11.55
N VAL A 234 -3.07 5.28 10.55
CA VAL A 234 -4.12 4.26 10.39
C VAL A 234 -3.50 2.90 10.01
N ALA A 235 -2.47 2.89 9.15
CA ALA A 235 -1.73 1.68 8.83
C ALA A 235 -1.12 1.04 10.09
N LEU A 236 -0.47 1.84 10.96
CA LEU A 236 0.05 1.36 12.24
C LEU A 236 -1.05 0.73 13.11
N PHE A 237 -2.19 1.41 13.28
CA PHE A 237 -3.32 0.85 14.02
C PHE A 237 -3.74 -0.51 13.46
N LEU A 238 -3.90 -0.60 12.14
CA LEU A 238 -4.40 -1.82 11.48
C LEU A 238 -3.41 -2.99 11.52
N VAL A 239 -2.10 -2.73 11.61
CA VAL A 239 -1.10 -3.81 11.72
C VAL A 239 -0.72 -4.16 13.15
N SER A 240 -1.08 -3.34 14.13
CA SER A 240 -0.78 -3.56 15.55
C SER A 240 -1.85 -4.45 16.23
N ASP A 241 -1.57 -4.82 17.48
CA ASP A 241 -2.51 -5.57 18.33
C ASP A 241 -3.73 -4.75 18.76
N ALA A 242 -3.71 -3.42 18.58
CA ALA A 242 -4.86 -2.57 18.82
C ALA A 242 -6.07 -2.95 17.93
N SER A 243 -5.80 -3.55 16.76
CA SER A 243 -6.81 -4.03 15.81
C SER A 243 -6.95 -5.56 15.77
N ARG A 244 -6.55 -6.28 16.82
CA ARG A 244 -6.51 -7.76 16.85
C ARG A 244 -7.84 -8.47 16.57
N PHE A 245 -8.97 -7.78 16.72
CA PHE A 245 -10.32 -8.32 16.43
C PHE A 245 -10.93 -7.74 15.16
N ILE A 246 -10.11 -7.15 14.30
CA ILE A 246 -10.52 -6.54 13.02
C ILE A 246 -9.87 -7.30 11.87
N THR A 247 -10.70 -7.89 10.98
CA THR A 247 -10.26 -8.57 9.76
C THR A 247 -11.36 -8.54 8.70
N GLY A 248 -10.98 -8.48 7.42
CA GLY A 248 -11.89 -8.42 6.27
C GLY A 248 -12.47 -7.04 5.99
N GLU A 249 -12.08 -6.01 6.72
CA GLU A 249 -12.67 -4.67 6.66
C GLU A 249 -11.94 -3.72 5.70
N ALA A 250 -12.68 -2.70 5.24
CA ALA A 250 -12.17 -1.61 4.41
C ALA A 250 -12.30 -0.28 5.17
N PHE A 251 -11.18 0.38 5.35
CA PHE A 251 -11.08 1.63 6.10
C PHE A 251 -10.85 2.82 5.17
N ALA A 252 -11.87 3.67 4.99
CA ALA A 252 -11.71 4.93 4.28
C ALA A 252 -10.92 5.93 5.14
N VAL A 253 -9.83 6.47 4.58
CA VAL A 253 -9.00 7.51 5.20
C VAL A 253 -8.93 8.67 4.21
N ASP A 254 -9.99 9.47 4.18
CA ASP A 254 -10.28 10.40 3.09
C ASP A 254 -10.79 11.77 3.56
N GLY A 255 -10.76 12.03 4.87
CA GLY A 255 -11.30 13.25 5.45
C GLY A 255 -12.83 13.41 5.28
N GLY A 256 -13.54 12.31 5.02
CA GLY A 256 -14.98 12.26 4.83
C GLY A 256 -15.43 12.49 3.37
N LEU A 257 -14.50 12.46 2.41
CA LEU A 257 -14.77 12.80 1.01
C LEU A 257 -15.86 11.93 0.36
N ILE A 258 -15.88 10.62 0.63
CA ILE A 258 -16.90 9.71 0.06
C ILE A 258 -18.27 9.81 0.72
N GLN A 259 -18.38 10.45 1.89
CA GLN A 259 -19.66 10.63 2.61
C GLN A 259 -20.43 11.88 2.13
N ARG A 260 -19.78 12.69 1.30
CA ARG A 260 -20.43 13.91 0.78
C ARG A 260 -21.37 13.54 -0.38
N VAL A 261 -22.62 13.91 -0.22
CA VAL A 261 -23.70 13.82 -1.24
C VAL A 261 -23.61 15.01 -2.21
#